data_9e92c895f08595e450ca2450d45fd03e
#
_entry.id   9e92c895f08595e450ca2450d45fd03e
#
_cell.length_a   1.000
_cell.length_b   1.000
_cell.length_c   1.000
_cell.angle_alpha   90.00
_cell.angle_beta   90.00
_cell.angle_gamma   90.00
#
_symmetry.space_group_name_H-M   'P 1'
#
loop_
_entity.id
_entity.type
_entity.pdbx_description
1 polymer ?
#
loop_
_entity_poly.entity_id
_entity_poly.type
_entity_poly.pdbx_seq_one_letter_code
_entity_poly.pdbx_strand_id
1 'polypeptide(L)'
;IAGLCSLKPVSGNRIRPLLCLGKEEILAYLEEAGQSWRTDSSNLEDDYTRNRIRHHVLEELKTEVNPQAVRHMAQLSEELEEAREVLARVAEKERKRYVKEDADGAILLEALKKEPDLISRQIIHTLLKEISGKQKNFTRIHIEAVQQLWKQKVGARRDLPYEMQARRTYDGILLGQKKEK
;
A
#
# COMPACT_ATOMS: atom_id res chain seq x y z
N ILE A 1 -1.31 5.99 -0.78
CA ILE A 1 -1.08 6.05 0.68
C ILE A 1 -0.13 4.93 1.11
N ALA A 2 -0.40 3.65 0.77
CA ALA A 2 0.37 2.50 1.28
C ALA A 2 1.90 2.59 1.11
N GLY A 3 2.41 3.25 0.07
CA GLY A 3 3.85 3.43 -0.14
C GLY A 3 4.52 4.47 0.76
N LEU A 4 3.73 5.26 1.47
CA LEU A 4 4.21 6.29 2.40
C LEU A 4 4.03 5.86 3.86
N CYS A 5 3.37 4.74 4.12
CA CYS A 5 3.21 4.20 5.46
C CYS A 5 4.50 3.53 5.93
N SER A 6 4.82 3.69 7.20
CA SER A 6 6.02 3.12 7.82
C SER A 6 5.94 1.60 7.99
N LEU A 7 7.04 1.01 8.41
CA LEU A 7 7.07 -0.38 8.85
C LEU A 7 6.21 -0.54 10.10
N LYS A 8 5.37 -1.56 10.14
CA LYS A 8 4.57 -1.86 11.35
C LYS A 8 5.43 -2.46 12.45
N PRO A 9 5.18 -2.11 13.72
CA PRO A 9 5.81 -2.76 14.87
C PRO A 9 5.59 -4.28 14.87
N VAL A 10 4.40 -4.70 14.43
CA VAL A 10 4.04 -6.11 14.27
C VAL A 10 3.55 -6.36 12.86
N SER A 11 4.06 -7.39 12.20
CA SER A 11 3.65 -7.77 10.85
C SER A 11 3.76 -9.28 10.67
N GLY A 12 2.63 -9.97 10.71
CA GLY A 12 2.57 -11.43 10.73
C GLY A 12 3.32 -11.99 11.95
N ASN A 13 4.30 -12.84 11.73
CA ASN A 13 5.16 -13.43 12.77
C ASN A 13 6.41 -12.60 13.12
N ARG A 14 6.51 -11.37 12.63
CA ARG A 14 7.66 -10.47 12.88
C ARG A 14 7.27 -9.36 13.82
N ILE A 15 8.07 -9.16 14.87
CA ILE A 15 8.00 -8.01 15.77
C ILE A 15 9.23 -7.13 15.61
N ARG A 16 9.08 -5.82 15.82
CA ARG A 16 10.14 -4.81 15.73
C ARG A 16 10.09 -3.91 16.96
N PRO A 17 10.57 -4.37 18.12
CA PRO A 17 10.40 -3.67 19.39
C PRO A 17 11.15 -2.34 19.44
N LEU A 18 12.26 -2.19 18.69
CA LEU A 18 13.06 -0.98 18.65
C LEU A 18 12.64 0.03 17.57
N LEU A 19 11.50 -0.19 16.90
CA LEU A 19 11.08 0.69 15.80
C LEU A 19 10.72 2.11 16.26
N CYS A 20 10.38 2.28 17.53
CA CYS A 20 10.04 3.57 18.14
C CYS A 20 11.26 4.38 18.59
N LEU A 21 12.47 3.82 18.54
CA LEU A 21 13.70 4.46 19.01
C LEU A 21 14.59 4.89 17.84
N GLY A 22 15.23 6.03 18.00
CA GLY A 22 16.30 6.48 17.11
C GLY A 22 17.60 5.70 17.35
N LYS A 23 18.47 5.66 16.35
CA LYS A 23 19.79 5.00 16.49
C LYS A 23 20.62 5.58 17.64
N GLU A 24 20.59 6.90 17.79
CA GLU A 24 21.33 7.62 18.83
C GLU A 24 20.84 7.25 20.23
N GLU A 25 19.52 7.11 20.42
CA GLU A 25 18.92 6.68 21.69
C GLU A 25 19.35 5.24 22.05
N ILE A 26 19.37 4.35 21.06
CA ILE A 26 19.81 2.96 21.25
C ILE A 26 21.30 2.91 21.64
N LEU A 27 22.14 3.69 20.94
CA LEU A 27 23.57 3.73 21.24
C LEU A 27 23.85 4.32 22.63
N ALA A 28 23.18 5.40 23.01
CA ALA A 28 23.30 6.00 24.34
C ALA A 28 22.91 5.01 25.45
N TYR A 29 21.81 4.28 25.27
CA TYR A 29 21.38 3.24 26.20
C TYR A 29 22.44 2.11 26.34
N LEU A 30 23.00 1.64 25.22
CA LEU A 30 24.01 0.58 25.24
C LEU A 30 25.31 1.04 25.93
N GLU A 31 25.69 2.30 25.74
CA GLU A 31 26.86 2.90 26.41
C GLU A 31 26.62 3.01 27.92
N GLU A 32 25.47 3.49 28.37
CA GLU A 32 25.07 3.55 29.78
C GLU A 32 25.04 2.16 30.42
N ALA A 33 24.56 1.15 29.69
CA ALA A 33 24.54 -0.24 30.14
C ALA A 33 25.92 -0.94 30.09
N GLY A 34 26.95 -0.29 29.60
CA GLY A 34 28.30 -0.90 29.43
C GLY A 34 28.30 -2.05 28.39
N GLN A 35 27.30 -2.08 27.49
CA GLN A 35 27.15 -3.16 26.55
C GLN A 35 27.82 -2.81 25.21
N SER A 36 28.78 -3.66 24.79
CA SER A 36 29.42 -3.51 23.49
C SER A 36 28.46 -3.90 22.33
N TRP A 37 28.61 -3.23 21.19
CA TRP A 37 27.88 -3.55 19.96
C TRP A 37 28.80 -3.66 18.76
N ARG A 38 28.32 -4.26 17.68
CA ARG A 38 29.07 -4.33 16.42
C ARG A 38 28.33 -3.49 15.37
N THR A 39 29.12 -2.71 14.62
CA THR A 39 28.62 -2.01 13.44
C THR A 39 28.88 -2.87 12.20
N ASP A 40 27.85 -3.18 11.45
CA ASP A 40 27.98 -3.85 10.16
C ASP A 40 28.61 -2.86 9.17
N SER A 41 29.73 -3.22 8.55
CA SER A 41 30.45 -2.37 7.60
C SER A 41 29.60 -1.99 6.40
N SER A 42 28.68 -2.85 5.97
CA SER A 42 27.76 -2.56 4.87
C SER A 42 26.83 -1.36 5.14
N ASN A 43 26.65 -0.96 6.41
CA ASN A 43 25.91 0.24 6.76
C ASN A 43 26.67 1.55 6.46
N LEU A 44 27.98 1.47 6.23
CA LEU A 44 28.82 2.62 5.89
C LEU A 44 29.01 2.79 4.38
N GLU A 45 28.60 1.79 3.60
CA GLU A 45 28.76 1.79 2.15
C GLU A 45 27.54 2.42 1.48
N ASP A 46 27.80 3.30 0.49
CA ASP A 46 26.74 3.99 -0.27
C ASP A 46 26.26 3.21 -1.51
N ASP A 47 26.64 1.96 -1.65
CA ASP A 47 26.23 1.07 -2.74
C ASP A 47 24.72 0.84 -2.76
N TYR A 48 24.10 0.85 -1.59
CA TYR A 48 22.65 0.70 -1.46
C TYR A 48 21.94 2.05 -1.47
N THR A 49 20.92 2.18 -2.30
CA THR A 49 20.08 3.40 -2.38
C THR A 49 19.56 3.86 -1.00
N ARG A 50 19.20 2.92 -0.11
CA ARG A 50 18.76 3.25 1.26
C ARG A 50 19.83 3.95 2.09
N ASN A 51 21.11 3.55 1.94
CA ASN A 51 22.22 4.15 2.66
C ASN A 51 22.52 5.56 2.10
N ARG A 52 22.53 5.72 0.78
CA ARG A 52 22.66 7.04 0.14
C ARG A 52 21.58 8.02 0.60
N ILE A 53 20.32 7.58 0.68
CA ILE A 53 19.23 8.42 1.19
C ILE A 53 19.51 8.79 2.65
N ARG A 54 19.91 7.84 3.47
CA ARG A 54 20.18 8.07 4.90
C ARG A 54 21.37 9.00 5.12
N HIS A 55 22.50 8.76 4.44
CA HIS A 55 23.73 9.47 4.67
C HIS A 55 23.78 10.86 4.03
N HIS A 56 23.10 11.05 2.91
CA HIS A 56 23.17 12.30 2.17
C HIS A 56 21.84 13.06 2.23
N VAL A 57 20.75 12.46 1.73
CA VAL A 57 19.48 13.20 1.58
C VAL A 57 18.86 13.57 2.93
N LEU A 58 18.81 12.62 3.87
CA LEU A 58 18.21 12.90 5.18
C LEU A 58 19.10 13.79 6.04
N GLU A 59 20.43 13.68 5.93
CA GLU A 59 21.35 14.56 6.64
C GLU A 59 21.25 16.00 6.09
N GLU A 60 21.26 16.18 4.77
CA GLU A 60 21.09 17.49 4.16
C GLU A 60 19.73 18.11 4.56
N LEU A 61 18.65 17.33 4.56
CA LEU A 61 17.35 17.80 5.02
C LEU A 61 17.37 18.27 6.48
N LYS A 62 18.08 17.57 7.36
CA LYS A 62 18.19 17.95 8.77
C LYS A 62 19.06 19.19 8.99
N THR A 63 20.19 19.29 8.31
CA THR A 63 21.18 20.34 8.55
C THR A 63 20.83 21.63 7.81
N GLU A 64 20.41 21.55 6.56
CA GLU A 64 20.25 22.70 5.68
C GLU A 64 18.79 23.17 5.51
N VAL A 65 17.81 22.29 5.77
CA VAL A 65 16.40 22.62 5.49
C VAL A 65 15.59 22.72 6.78
N ASN A 66 15.50 21.62 7.53
CA ASN A 66 14.71 21.57 8.76
C ASN A 66 15.20 20.46 9.70
N PRO A 67 15.72 20.79 10.88
CA PRO A 67 16.16 19.80 11.87
C PRO A 67 15.08 18.79 12.29
N GLN A 68 13.80 19.16 12.15
CA GLN A 68 12.66 18.29 12.46
C GLN A 68 12.15 17.50 11.25
N ALA A 69 12.78 17.60 10.07
CA ALA A 69 12.26 17.00 8.84
C ALA A 69 11.97 15.50 8.99
N VAL A 70 12.90 14.73 9.53
CA VAL A 70 12.74 13.27 9.73
C VAL A 70 11.61 12.96 10.71
N ARG A 71 11.47 13.74 11.78
CA ARG A 71 10.38 13.60 12.75
C ARG A 71 9.02 13.88 12.10
N HIS A 72 8.91 14.95 11.31
CA HIS A 72 7.69 15.27 10.59
C HIS A 72 7.32 14.19 9.55
N MET A 73 8.31 13.61 8.88
CA MET A 73 8.08 12.48 7.97
C MET A 73 7.56 11.25 8.71
N ALA A 74 8.10 10.94 9.90
CA ALA A 74 7.63 9.84 10.73
C ALA A 74 6.18 10.07 11.18
N GLN A 75 5.86 11.25 11.73
CA GLN A 75 4.51 11.62 12.13
C GLN A 75 3.52 11.54 10.97
N LEU A 76 3.85 12.09 9.80
CA LEU A 76 3.01 11.99 8.61
C LEU A 76 2.77 10.53 8.21
N SER A 77 3.79 9.68 8.33
CA SER A 77 3.67 8.26 8.01
C SER A 77 2.70 7.53 8.96
N GLU A 78 2.69 7.88 10.24
CA GLU A 78 1.75 7.35 11.25
C GLU A 78 0.32 7.81 10.94
N GLU A 79 0.11 9.11 10.71
CA GLU A 79 -1.21 9.67 10.34
C GLU A 79 -1.76 9.03 9.07
N LEU A 80 -0.90 8.78 8.07
CA LEU A 80 -1.29 8.11 6.83
C LEU A 80 -1.68 6.64 7.06
N GLU A 81 -1.03 5.94 8.00
CA GLU A 81 -1.41 4.58 8.36
C GLU A 81 -2.78 4.54 9.03
N GLU A 82 -3.06 5.44 9.98
CA GLU A 82 -4.38 5.57 10.60
C GLU A 82 -5.46 5.90 9.58
N ALA A 83 -5.20 6.87 8.71
CA ALA A 83 -6.11 7.24 7.62
C ALA A 83 -6.39 6.05 6.68
N ARG A 84 -5.37 5.25 6.38
CA ARG A 84 -5.48 4.04 5.57
C ARG A 84 -6.37 2.98 6.23
N GLU A 85 -6.27 2.81 7.55
CA GLU A 85 -7.10 1.87 8.31
C GLU A 85 -8.57 2.33 8.35
N VAL A 86 -8.81 3.62 8.54
CA VAL A 86 -10.17 4.19 8.48
C VAL A 86 -10.75 3.99 7.09
N LEU A 87 -9.99 4.30 6.03
CA LEU A 87 -10.41 4.11 4.65
C LEU A 87 -10.75 2.64 4.34
N ALA A 88 -9.94 1.70 4.81
CA ALA A 88 -10.19 0.28 4.62
C ALA A 88 -11.49 -0.18 5.29
N ARG A 89 -11.77 0.30 6.51
CA ARG A 89 -13.04 0.02 7.22
C ARG A 89 -14.25 0.59 6.50
N VAL A 90 -14.15 1.84 6.02
CA VAL A 90 -15.23 2.47 5.26
C VAL A 90 -15.47 1.71 3.95
N ALA A 91 -14.42 1.41 3.20
CA ALA A 91 -14.53 0.67 1.95
C ALA A 91 -15.14 -0.73 2.15
N GLU A 92 -14.77 -1.45 3.21
CA GLU A 92 -15.34 -2.76 3.53
C GLU A 92 -16.82 -2.68 3.90
N LYS A 93 -17.23 -1.65 4.65
CA LYS A 93 -18.64 -1.40 4.96
C LYS A 93 -19.46 -1.14 3.70
N GLU A 94 -18.92 -0.30 2.81
CA GLU A 94 -19.61 0.08 1.56
C GLU A 94 -19.55 -1.03 0.50
N ARG A 95 -18.57 -1.92 0.55
CA ARG A 95 -18.41 -3.04 -0.38
C ARG A 95 -19.68 -3.85 -0.57
N LYS A 96 -20.39 -4.18 0.50
CA LYS A 96 -21.64 -4.96 0.47
C LYS A 96 -22.72 -4.35 -0.40
N ARG A 97 -22.67 -3.03 -0.63
CA ARG A 97 -23.63 -2.28 -1.44
C ARG A 97 -23.28 -2.29 -2.92
N TYR A 98 -21.99 -2.44 -3.25
CA TYR A 98 -21.47 -2.22 -4.60
C TYR A 98 -20.84 -3.45 -5.23
N VAL A 99 -20.77 -4.56 -4.50
CA VAL A 99 -20.17 -5.81 -4.99
C VAL A 99 -21.20 -6.92 -4.89
N LYS A 100 -21.40 -7.61 -6.01
CA LYS A 100 -22.23 -8.82 -6.11
C LYS A 100 -21.32 -9.99 -6.47
N GLU A 101 -21.47 -11.10 -5.76
CA GLU A 101 -20.80 -12.34 -6.12
C GLU A 101 -21.33 -12.88 -7.44
N ASP A 102 -20.46 -13.45 -8.23
CA ASP A 102 -20.75 -14.07 -9.51
C ASP A 102 -19.99 -15.40 -9.62
N ALA A 103 -20.50 -16.35 -10.40
CA ALA A 103 -19.85 -17.65 -10.59
C ALA A 103 -18.42 -17.54 -11.15
N ASP A 104 -18.11 -16.47 -11.88
CA ASP A 104 -16.82 -16.21 -12.49
C ASP A 104 -15.94 -15.24 -11.68
N GLY A 105 -16.42 -14.79 -10.50
CA GLY A 105 -15.71 -13.84 -9.66
C GLY A 105 -16.62 -12.87 -8.92
N ALA A 106 -16.47 -11.55 -9.14
CA ALA A 106 -17.30 -10.53 -8.50
C ALA A 106 -17.66 -9.39 -9.48
N ILE A 107 -18.88 -8.88 -9.39
CA ILE A 107 -19.35 -7.76 -10.19
C ILE A 107 -19.33 -6.49 -9.33
N LEU A 108 -18.59 -5.50 -9.80
CA LEU A 108 -18.66 -4.12 -9.32
C LEU A 108 -19.89 -3.46 -9.94
N LEU A 109 -20.89 -3.12 -9.13
CA LEU A 109 -22.12 -2.51 -9.61
C LEU A 109 -21.88 -1.08 -10.10
N GLU A 110 -22.67 -0.63 -11.06
CA GLU A 110 -22.52 0.69 -11.68
C GLU A 110 -22.66 1.85 -10.67
N ALA A 111 -23.41 1.65 -9.60
CA ALA A 111 -23.59 2.62 -8.53
C ALA A 111 -22.24 3.03 -7.86
N LEU A 112 -21.22 2.17 -7.90
CA LEU A 112 -19.87 2.48 -7.38
C LEU A 112 -19.22 3.68 -8.08
N LYS A 113 -19.63 3.99 -9.31
CA LYS A 113 -19.17 5.20 -10.04
C LYS A 113 -19.45 6.51 -9.32
N LYS A 114 -20.47 6.53 -8.46
CA LYS A 114 -20.91 7.75 -7.74
C LYS A 114 -20.13 7.97 -6.45
N GLU A 115 -19.42 6.95 -5.99
CA GLU A 115 -18.60 7.03 -4.79
C GLU A 115 -17.30 7.81 -5.03
N PRO A 116 -16.74 8.42 -3.97
CA PRO A 116 -15.43 9.04 -4.06
C PRO A 116 -14.39 8.08 -4.62
N ASP A 117 -13.53 8.61 -5.48
CA ASP A 117 -12.50 7.85 -6.20
C ASP A 117 -11.63 6.99 -5.27
N LEU A 118 -11.34 7.52 -4.08
CA LEU A 118 -10.54 6.83 -3.08
C LEU A 118 -11.23 5.56 -2.54
N ILE A 119 -12.54 5.61 -2.30
CA ILE A 119 -13.36 4.47 -1.86
C ILE A 119 -13.45 3.43 -2.98
N SER A 120 -13.80 3.88 -4.20
CA SER A 120 -13.87 3.02 -5.38
C SER A 120 -12.55 2.27 -5.61
N ARG A 121 -11.43 2.98 -5.57
CA ARG A 121 -10.10 2.37 -5.72
C ARG A 121 -9.77 1.36 -4.63
N GLN A 122 -10.15 1.65 -3.39
CA GLN A 122 -9.90 0.73 -2.27
C GLN A 122 -10.72 -0.56 -2.43
N ILE A 123 -12.00 -0.48 -2.82
CA ILE A 123 -12.86 -1.64 -3.08
C ILE A 123 -12.28 -2.48 -4.22
N ILE A 124 -11.96 -1.86 -5.36
CA ILE A 124 -11.36 -2.56 -6.50
C ILE A 124 -10.07 -3.27 -6.10
N HIS A 125 -9.17 -2.58 -5.40
CA HIS A 125 -7.89 -3.14 -4.98
C HIS A 125 -8.04 -4.35 -4.04
N THR A 126 -8.97 -4.26 -3.08
CA THR A 126 -9.27 -5.36 -2.16
C THR A 126 -9.80 -6.58 -2.91
N LEU A 127 -10.77 -6.38 -3.81
CA LEU A 127 -11.34 -7.46 -4.62
C LEU A 127 -10.30 -8.14 -5.52
N LEU A 128 -9.44 -7.36 -6.18
CA LEU A 128 -8.37 -7.93 -7.02
C LEU A 128 -7.44 -8.84 -6.22
N LYS A 129 -7.10 -8.46 -5.00
CA LYS A 129 -6.29 -9.29 -4.09
C LYS A 129 -7.00 -10.55 -3.65
N GLU A 130 -8.27 -10.46 -3.30
CA GLU A 130 -9.07 -11.60 -2.86
C GLU A 130 -9.27 -12.62 -3.97
N ILE A 131 -9.74 -12.19 -5.13
CA ILE A 131 -10.01 -13.09 -6.27
C ILE A 131 -8.73 -13.76 -6.76
N SER A 132 -7.60 -13.03 -6.78
CA SER A 132 -6.31 -13.59 -7.22
C SER A 132 -5.61 -14.42 -6.16
N GLY A 133 -5.94 -14.26 -4.86
CA GLY A 133 -5.16 -14.80 -3.74
C GLY A 133 -3.77 -14.18 -3.58
N LYS A 134 -3.44 -13.10 -4.29
CA LYS A 134 -2.12 -12.46 -4.32
C LYS A 134 -2.14 -11.08 -3.71
N GLN A 135 -1.14 -10.78 -2.87
CA GLN A 135 -1.06 -9.50 -2.12
C GLN A 135 -0.27 -8.40 -2.84
N LYS A 136 0.49 -8.73 -3.87
CA LYS A 136 1.41 -7.81 -4.56
C LYS A 136 1.00 -7.59 -6.02
N ASN A 137 1.66 -6.64 -6.67
CA ASN A 137 1.60 -6.33 -8.11
C ASN A 137 0.29 -5.71 -8.63
N PHE A 138 -0.72 -5.47 -7.80
CA PHE A 138 -1.84 -4.62 -8.20
C PHE A 138 -1.48 -3.16 -7.93
N THR A 139 -1.06 -2.47 -8.98
CA THR A 139 -0.66 -1.06 -8.93
C THR A 139 -1.84 -0.14 -9.26
N ARG A 140 -1.65 1.16 -9.06
CA ARG A 140 -2.62 2.18 -9.42
C ARG A 140 -3.07 2.09 -10.89
N ILE A 141 -2.16 1.76 -11.80
CA ILE A 141 -2.46 1.63 -13.24
C ILE A 141 -3.54 0.57 -13.48
N HIS A 142 -3.45 -0.59 -12.80
CA HIS A 142 -4.43 -1.66 -12.94
C HIS A 142 -5.80 -1.27 -12.40
N ILE A 143 -5.84 -0.55 -11.28
CA ILE A 143 -7.09 -0.07 -10.68
C ILE A 143 -7.75 0.97 -11.59
N GLU A 144 -6.98 1.93 -12.12
CA GLU A 144 -7.46 2.93 -13.06
C GLU A 144 -7.93 2.30 -14.38
N ALA A 145 -7.26 1.24 -14.87
CA ALA A 145 -7.71 0.49 -16.03
C ALA A 145 -9.09 -0.16 -15.82
N VAL A 146 -9.37 -0.67 -14.62
CA VAL A 146 -10.70 -1.16 -14.24
C VAL A 146 -11.71 0.01 -14.22
N GLN A 147 -11.38 1.12 -13.58
CA GLN A 147 -12.26 2.29 -13.52
C GLN A 147 -12.59 2.86 -14.91
N GLN A 148 -11.63 2.83 -15.85
CA GLN A 148 -11.85 3.28 -17.23
C GLN A 148 -12.90 2.45 -17.98
N LEU A 149 -13.14 1.19 -17.59
CA LEU A 149 -14.18 0.36 -18.20
C LEU A 149 -15.58 0.93 -18.01
N TRP A 150 -15.82 1.75 -16.97
CA TRP A 150 -17.10 2.45 -16.81
C TRP A 150 -17.47 3.34 -17.99
N LYS A 151 -16.49 3.83 -18.75
CA LYS A 151 -16.64 4.71 -19.91
C LYS A 151 -16.69 3.92 -21.23
N GLN A 152 -16.52 2.60 -21.17
CA GLN A 152 -16.45 1.74 -22.35
C GLN A 152 -17.78 1.05 -22.63
N LYS A 153 -17.93 0.55 -23.86
CA LYS A 153 -19.11 -0.26 -24.26
C LYS A 153 -19.10 -1.60 -23.51
N VAL A 154 -20.30 -2.15 -23.31
CA VAL A 154 -20.47 -3.51 -22.79
C VAL A 154 -19.69 -4.50 -23.67
N GLY A 155 -18.98 -5.43 -23.02
CA GLY A 155 -18.07 -6.36 -23.67
C GLY A 155 -16.59 -5.92 -23.69
N ALA A 156 -16.28 -4.63 -23.41
CA ALA A 156 -14.90 -4.18 -23.29
C ALA A 156 -14.18 -4.91 -22.17
N ARG A 157 -12.88 -5.21 -22.37
CA ARG A 157 -12.07 -6.01 -21.47
C ARG A 157 -10.74 -5.35 -21.18
N ARG A 158 -10.15 -5.68 -20.01
CA ARG A 158 -8.79 -5.35 -19.61
C ARG A 158 -8.15 -6.55 -18.96
N ASP A 159 -7.00 -6.95 -19.46
CA ASP A 159 -6.18 -7.98 -18.82
C ASP A 159 -5.46 -7.37 -17.62
N LEU A 160 -5.36 -8.14 -16.56
CA LEU A 160 -4.78 -7.78 -15.28
C LEU A 160 -3.74 -8.83 -14.87
N PRO A 161 -2.85 -8.54 -13.91
CA PRO A 161 -1.91 -9.52 -13.40
C PRO A 161 -2.60 -10.80 -12.92
N TYR A 162 -1.83 -11.92 -12.93
CA TYR A 162 -2.26 -13.23 -12.41
C TYR A 162 -3.42 -13.86 -13.18
N GLU A 163 -3.41 -13.75 -14.49
CA GLU A 163 -4.44 -14.28 -15.38
C GLU A 163 -5.84 -13.77 -15.05
N MET A 164 -5.93 -12.60 -14.42
CA MET A 164 -7.20 -11.96 -14.17
C MET A 164 -7.65 -11.10 -15.34
N GLN A 165 -8.95 -10.91 -15.44
CA GLN A 165 -9.57 -10.03 -16.42
C GLN A 165 -10.68 -9.20 -15.78
N ALA A 166 -10.77 -7.92 -16.14
CA ALA A 166 -11.92 -7.07 -15.91
C ALA A 166 -12.74 -6.96 -17.20
N ARG A 167 -14.06 -7.14 -17.12
CA ARG A 167 -14.96 -7.07 -18.28
C ARG A 167 -16.18 -6.20 -17.99
N ARG A 168 -16.46 -5.25 -18.86
CA ARG A 168 -17.69 -4.44 -18.79
C ARG A 168 -18.91 -5.29 -19.11
N THR A 169 -19.87 -5.35 -18.21
CA THR A 169 -21.15 -6.04 -18.36
C THR A 169 -22.29 -5.03 -18.30
N TYR A 170 -23.55 -5.46 -18.49
CA TYR A 170 -24.73 -4.60 -18.34
C TYR A 170 -24.87 -4.10 -16.89
N ASP A 171 -24.63 -4.96 -15.91
CA ASP A 171 -24.80 -4.64 -14.48
C ASP A 171 -23.63 -3.87 -13.89
N GLY A 172 -22.45 -3.94 -14.54
CA GLY A 172 -21.26 -3.33 -13.96
C GLY A 172 -19.96 -3.78 -14.61
N ILE A 173 -18.94 -4.03 -13.78
CA ILE A 173 -17.66 -4.59 -14.21
C ILE A 173 -17.45 -5.92 -13.50
N LEU A 174 -17.37 -7.01 -14.24
CA LEU A 174 -16.98 -8.32 -13.74
C LEU A 174 -15.46 -8.39 -13.60
N LEU A 175 -15.01 -8.74 -12.41
CA LEU A 175 -13.61 -9.09 -12.09
C LEU A 175 -13.52 -10.59 -11.86
N GLY A 176 -12.66 -11.29 -12.58
CA GLY A 176 -12.52 -12.73 -12.45
C GLY A 176 -11.26 -13.26 -13.10
N GLN A 177 -11.09 -14.59 -13.07
CA GLN A 177 -10.02 -15.26 -13.80
C GLN A 177 -10.32 -15.23 -15.31
N LYS A 178 -9.27 -15.14 -16.08
CA LYS A 178 -9.36 -15.20 -17.55
C LYS A 178 -9.81 -16.60 -17.95
N LYS A 179 -10.97 -16.69 -18.63
CA LYS A 179 -11.38 -17.99 -19.20
C LYS A 179 -10.47 -18.31 -20.39
N GLU A 180 -9.83 -19.44 -20.35
CA GLU A 180 -9.23 -20.02 -21.56
C GLU A 180 -10.34 -20.23 -22.61
N LYS A 181 -10.01 -19.89 -23.83
CA LYS A 181 -10.93 -20.10 -24.97
C LYS A 181 -10.91 -21.56 -25.40
#